data_e1a452a3cf4559ff7290d4632e3449e8
#
_entry.id   e1a452a3cf4559ff7290d4632e3449e8
#
_cell.length_a   1.000
_cell.length_b   1.000
_cell.length_c   1.000
_cell.angle_alpha   90.00
_cell.angle_beta   90.00
_cell.angle_gamma   90.00
#
_symmetry.space_group_name_H-M   'P 1'
#
loop_
_entity.id
_entity.type
_entity.pdbx_description
1 polymer ?
#
loop_
_entity_poly.entity_id
_entity_poly.type
_entity_poly.pdbx_seq_one_letter_code
_entity_poly.pdbx_strand_id
1 'polypeptide(L)'
;MSSLNSYGYSPHSLATYLEWIQIILEKHPNELKPFIISITSSSPTSLAAMVDAIQALRAKLRDVDGADSRIAIELNTSCPNIKGSPPPSYDFPSLRPLLHILAEKYWADVTLTIGLKLPPYVYSTQFDTVVKGLSEYTRESEGTGVRNPFAFLTCTNTLGTSLYFSDQINEGQSNAALGPYALPTAVGGLAGEHIHALSLGNVYTFKQLLSSHEDVALRDIQIIGVGGVTSSEAVDRMRRVGASVVGSATLFGRRGVKAFEMLSVQTNVQD
;
A
#
# COMPACT_ATOMS: atom_id res chain seq x y z
N MET A 1 10.08 -9.75 -15.20
CA MET A 1 8.82 -10.45 -14.81
C MET A 1 7.74 -9.42 -14.59
N SER A 2 6.66 -9.46 -15.38
CA SER A 2 5.54 -8.52 -15.29
C SER A 2 4.22 -9.27 -15.22
N SER A 3 3.16 -8.59 -14.81
CA SER A 3 1.82 -9.12 -14.76
C SER A 3 0.80 -8.05 -15.17
N LEU A 4 -0.30 -8.50 -15.76
CA LEU A 4 -1.49 -7.72 -16.00
C LEU A 4 -2.63 -8.42 -15.27
N ASN A 5 -3.40 -7.71 -14.49
CA ASN A 5 -4.49 -8.30 -13.73
C ASN A 5 -5.75 -7.43 -13.74
N SER A 6 -6.89 -8.10 -13.63
CA SER A 6 -8.19 -7.50 -13.44
C SER A 6 -8.84 -7.96 -12.13
N TYR A 7 -8.01 -8.28 -11.13
CA TYR A 7 -8.52 -8.64 -9.81
C TYR A 7 -9.29 -7.47 -9.20
N GLY A 8 -10.46 -7.78 -8.68
CA GLY A 8 -11.25 -6.86 -7.88
C GLY A 8 -10.88 -6.95 -6.40
N TYR A 9 -11.89 -6.85 -5.55
CA TYR A 9 -11.74 -7.05 -4.11
C TYR A 9 -11.40 -8.50 -3.77
N SER A 10 -10.86 -8.71 -2.58
CA SER A 10 -10.64 -10.05 -2.06
C SER A 10 -11.95 -10.87 -2.04
N PRO A 11 -11.88 -12.18 -2.35
CA PRO A 11 -13.04 -13.07 -2.20
C PRO A 11 -13.40 -13.34 -0.73
N HIS A 12 -12.49 -13.05 0.20
CA HIS A 12 -12.68 -13.23 1.63
C HIS A 12 -13.10 -11.92 2.31
N SER A 13 -13.93 -12.04 3.34
CA SER A 13 -14.37 -10.91 4.14
C SER A 13 -13.24 -10.39 5.06
N LEU A 14 -13.35 -9.15 5.52
CA LEU A 14 -12.44 -8.61 6.53
C LEU A 14 -12.41 -9.50 7.79
N ALA A 15 -13.59 -9.98 8.24
CA ALA A 15 -13.68 -10.86 9.42
C ALA A 15 -12.81 -12.11 9.28
N THR A 16 -12.78 -12.74 8.10
CA THR A 16 -11.93 -13.90 7.82
C THR A 16 -10.44 -13.57 7.95
N TYR A 17 -10.01 -12.41 7.43
CA TYR A 17 -8.62 -11.97 7.58
C TYR A 17 -8.26 -11.67 9.03
N LEU A 18 -9.16 -11.05 9.79
CA LEU A 18 -8.94 -10.76 11.21
C LEU A 18 -8.80 -12.05 12.02
N GLU A 19 -9.60 -13.06 11.72
CA GLU A 19 -9.48 -14.41 12.34
C GLU A 19 -8.11 -15.04 12.03
N TRP A 20 -7.66 -15.01 10.78
CA TRP A 20 -6.35 -15.57 10.42
C TRP A 20 -5.20 -14.83 11.11
N ILE A 21 -5.25 -13.50 11.16
CA ILE A 21 -4.24 -12.69 11.85
C ILE A 21 -4.22 -13.03 13.33
N GLN A 22 -5.39 -13.14 13.96
CA GLN A 22 -5.51 -13.54 15.36
C GLN A 22 -4.82 -14.89 15.62
N ILE A 23 -5.14 -15.92 14.82
CA ILE A 23 -4.56 -17.26 14.95
C ILE A 23 -3.03 -17.21 14.82
N ILE A 24 -2.51 -16.42 13.86
CA ILE A 24 -1.06 -16.31 13.64
C ILE A 24 -0.39 -15.62 14.84
N LEU A 25 -0.93 -14.50 15.30
CA LEU A 25 -0.35 -13.72 16.40
C LEU A 25 -0.43 -14.45 17.74
N GLU A 26 -1.49 -15.22 18.00
CA GLU A 26 -1.62 -16.07 19.19
C GLU A 26 -0.62 -17.24 19.18
N LYS A 27 -0.33 -17.81 18.01
CA LYS A 27 0.68 -18.86 17.86
C LYS A 27 2.12 -18.36 17.98
N HIS A 28 2.34 -17.09 17.65
CA HIS A 28 3.66 -16.47 17.60
C HIS A 28 3.69 -15.16 18.43
N PRO A 29 3.49 -15.24 19.76
CA PRO A 29 3.35 -14.04 20.61
C PRO A 29 4.62 -13.16 20.65
N ASN A 30 5.79 -13.76 20.42
CA ASN A 30 7.08 -13.08 20.46
C ASN A 30 7.53 -12.57 19.07
N GLU A 31 6.76 -12.80 18.01
CA GLU A 31 7.09 -12.29 16.67
C GLU A 31 6.70 -10.81 16.58
N LEU A 32 7.69 -9.98 16.25
CA LEU A 32 7.51 -8.52 16.18
C LEU A 32 7.14 -8.01 14.79
N LYS A 33 7.06 -8.90 13.78
CA LYS A 33 6.69 -8.49 12.42
C LYS A 33 5.27 -7.97 12.37
N PRO A 34 5.05 -6.76 11.81
CA PRO A 34 3.73 -6.17 11.73
C PRO A 34 2.89 -6.81 10.62
N PHE A 35 1.58 -6.79 10.82
CA PHE A 35 0.57 -7.04 9.81
C PHE A 35 -0.03 -5.72 9.35
N ILE A 36 0.00 -5.45 8.05
CA ILE A 36 -0.69 -4.30 7.45
C ILE A 36 -1.99 -4.81 6.84
N ILE A 37 -3.12 -4.41 7.44
CA ILE A 37 -4.45 -4.78 6.96
C ILE A 37 -4.89 -3.76 5.93
N SER A 38 -4.86 -4.15 4.65
CA SER A 38 -5.29 -3.29 3.55
C SER A 38 -6.79 -3.38 3.36
N ILE A 39 -7.48 -2.26 3.59
CA ILE A 39 -8.92 -2.12 3.45
C ILE A 39 -9.27 -1.10 2.37
N THR A 40 -10.48 -1.17 1.85
CA THR A 40 -11.00 -0.20 0.89
C THR A 40 -12.49 0.03 1.12
N SER A 41 -12.93 1.26 0.94
CA SER A 41 -14.35 1.63 1.05
C SER A 41 -14.62 2.88 0.24
N SER A 42 -15.83 2.99 -0.30
CA SER A 42 -16.37 4.24 -0.86
C SER A 42 -17.29 4.97 0.12
N SER A 43 -17.55 4.39 1.30
CA SER A 43 -18.47 4.92 2.32
C SER A 43 -17.75 5.19 3.63
N PRO A 44 -17.83 6.41 4.18
CA PRO A 44 -17.31 6.74 5.51
C PRO A 44 -17.84 5.79 6.60
N THR A 45 -19.13 5.48 6.59
CA THR A 45 -19.75 4.58 7.57
C THR A 45 -19.17 3.17 7.51
N SER A 46 -19.01 2.62 6.30
CA SER A 46 -18.39 1.29 6.11
C SER A 46 -16.92 1.31 6.53
N LEU A 47 -16.18 2.38 6.23
CA LEU A 47 -14.79 2.52 6.65
C LEU A 47 -14.68 2.56 8.16
N ALA A 48 -15.52 3.34 8.84
CA ALA A 48 -15.56 3.40 10.30
C ALA A 48 -15.78 2.01 10.91
N ALA A 49 -16.76 1.25 10.41
CA ALA A 49 -17.05 -0.11 10.88
C ALA A 49 -15.87 -1.08 10.65
N MET A 50 -15.14 -0.95 9.53
CA MET A 50 -13.93 -1.76 9.28
C MET A 50 -12.83 -1.44 10.28
N VAL A 51 -12.59 -0.15 10.56
CA VAL A 51 -11.58 0.27 11.55
C VAL A 51 -11.98 -0.20 12.94
N ASP A 52 -13.26 -0.11 13.32
CA ASP A 52 -13.75 -0.58 14.62
C ASP A 52 -13.56 -2.11 14.79
N ALA A 53 -13.77 -2.89 13.73
CA ALA A 53 -13.50 -4.33 13.76
C ALA A 53 -12.01 -4.63 13.96
N ILE A 54 -11.12 -3.87 13.31
CA ILE A 54 -9.67 -4.00 13.50
C ILE A 54 -9.26 -3.59 14.92
N GLN A 55 -9.82 -2.50 15.45
CA GLN A 55 -9.58 -2.06 16.82
C GLN A 55 -10.04 -3.10 17.85
N ALA A 56 -11.18 -3.76 17.62
CA ALA A 56 -11.64 -4.85 18.48
C ALA A 56 -10.63 -6.03 18.52
N LEU A 57 -10.02 -6.36 17.36
CA LEU A 57 -8.95 -7.36 17.32
C LEU A 57 -7.71 -6.89 18.09
N ARG A 58 -7.27 -5.62 17.88
CA ARG A 58 -6.13 -5.05 18.60
C ARG A 58 -6.36 -5.09 20.12
N ALA A 59 -7.51 -4.68 20.58
CA ALA A 59 -7.87 -4.74 22.00
C ALA A 59 -7.83 -6.17 22.55
N LYS A 60 -8.37 -7.14 21.80
CA LYS A 60 -8.33 -8.56 22.17
C LYS A 60 -6.91 -9.10 22.31
N LEU A 61 -6.02 -8.70 21.43
CA LEU A 61 -4.61 -9.11 21.41
C LEU A 61 -3.71 -8.25 22.31
N ARG A 62 -4.28 -7.25 23.01
CA ARG A 62 -3.54 -6.24 23.78
C ARG A 62 -2.49 -5.49 22.95
N ASP A 63 -2.80 -5.25 21.68
CA ASP A 63 -1.92 -4.56 20.70
C ASP A 63 -2.07 -3.03 20.78
N VAL A 64 -2.79 -2.52 21.78
CA VAL A 64 -3.04 -1.10 22.01
C VAL A 64 -2.10 -0.48 23.05
N ASP A 65 -1.33 -1.31 23.75
CA ASP A 65 -0.48 -0.92 24.86
C ASP A 65 0.99 -0.81 24.42
N GLY A 66 1.38 0.28 23.76
CA GLY A 66 2.78 0.57 23.57
C GLY A 66 3.25 0.87 22.14
N ALA A 67 4.57 1.11 22.04
CA ALA A 67 5.24 1.48 20.79
C ALA A 67 5.36 0.32 19.77
N ASP A 68 5.01 -0.90 20.18
CA ASP A 68 5.25 -2.13 19.41
C ASP A 68 3.95 -2.70 18.81
N SER A 69 3.00 -1.84 18.42
CA SER A 69 1.79 -2.31 17.74
C SER A 69 2.13 -3.10 16.48
N ARG A 70 1.62 -4.33 16.43
CA ARG A 70 1.84 -5.27 15.32
C ARG A 70 0.77 -5.19 14.23
N ILE A 71 -0.27 -4.39 14.42
CA ILE A 71 -1.38 -4.26 13.49
C ILE A 71 -1.46 -2.83 12.99
N ALA A 72 -1.20 -2.65 11.69
CA ALA A 72 -1.36 -1.40 10.98
C ALA A 72 -2.53 -1.48 9.99
N ILE A 73 -3.11 -0.33 9.66
CA ILE A 73 -4.20 -0.18 8.69
C ILE A 73 -3.67 0.53 7.45
N GLU A 74 -3.95 -0.01 6.27
CA GLU A 74 -3.71 0.66 4.99
C GLU A 74 -5.05 0.90 4.29
N LEU A 75 -5.39 2.16 4.01
CA LEU A 75 -6.48 2.44 3.08
C LEU A 75 -5.98 2.34 1.65
N ASN A 76 -6.50 1.37 0.89
CA ASN A 76 -6.29 1.31 -0.55
C ASN A 76 -7.18 2.36 -1.23
N THR A 77 -6.58 3.45 -1.68
CA THR A 77 -7.26 4.61 -2.27
C THR A 77 -7.46 4.49 -3.78
N SER A 78 -6.87 3.49 -4.39
CA SER A 78 -6.85 3.31 -5.84
C SER A 78 -7.41 1.95 -6.24
N CYS A 79 -8.70 1.70 -5.99
CA CYS A 79 -9.35 0.54 -6.60
C CYS A 79 -9.73 0.87 -8.05
N PRO A 80 -8.97 0.41 -9.06
CA PRO A 80 -9.14 0.85 -10.44
C PRO A 80 -10.36 0.24 -11.14
N ASN A 81 -11.05 -0.69 -10.50
CA ASN A 81 -12.00 -1.57 -11.17
C ASN A 81 -13.48 -1.22 -10.88
N ILE A 82 -13.77 -0.01 -10.41
CA ILE A 82 -15.17 0.46 -10.29
C ILE A 82 -15.57 1.11 -11.61
N LYS A 83 -16.41 0.41 -12.36
CA LYS A 83 -16.90 0.87 -13.66
C LYS A 83 -17.59 2.23 -13.54
N GLY A 84 -17.09 3.22 -14.28
CA GLY A 84 -17.70 4.56 -14.35
C GLY A 84 -17.29 5.53 -13.23
N SER A 85 -16.40 5.14 -12.32
CA SER A 85 -15.83 6.04 -11.31
C SER A 85 -14.30 6.01 -11.36
N PRO A 86 -13.63 7.15 -11.57
CA PRO A 86 -12.18 7.19 -11.47
C PRO A 86 -11.76 6.85 -10.04
N PRO A 87 -10.58 6.22 -9.85
CA PRO A 87 -10.06 5.99 -8.49
C PRO A 87 -9.98 7.32 -7.73
N PRO A 88 -10.57 7.40 -6.51
CA PRO A 88 -10.64 8.67 -5.75
C PRO A 88 -9.28 9.33 -5.52
N SER A 89 -8.21 8.53 -5.50
CA SER A 89 -6.86 9.03 -5.30
C SER A 89 -6.28 9.87 -6.46
N TYR A 90 -6.87 9.84 -7.65
CA TYR A 90 -6.51 10.76 -8.72
C TYR A 90 -7.20 12.13 -8.59
N ASP A 91 -8.25 12.20 -7.77
CA ASP A 91 -8.87 13.40 -7.25
C ASP A 91 -8.77 13.36 -5.72
N PHE A 92 -7.58 13.62 -5.18
CA PHE A 92 -7.28 13.44 -3.76
C PHE A 92 -8.26 14.17 -2.82
N PRO A 93 -8.76 15.38 -3.15
CA PRO A 93 -9.82 16.02 -2.37
C PRO A 93 -11.08 15.16 -2.17
N SER A 94 -11.42 14.29 -3.11
CA SER A 94 -12.59 13.40 -3.00
C SER A 94 -12.42 12.33 -1.91
N LEU A 95 -11.18 12.07 -1.47
CA LEU A 95 -10.88 11.17 -0.34
C LEU A 95 -11.18 11.79 1.03
N ARG A 96 -11.34 13.12 1.14
CA ARG A 96 -11.49 13.82 2.42
C ARG A 96 -12.49 13.18 3.39
N PRO A 97 -13.69 12.73 2.97
CA PRO A 97 -14.62 12.07 3.89
C PRO A 97 -14.05 10.79 4.53
N LEU A 98 -13.26 10.03 3.77
CA LEU A 98 -12.62 8.80 4.27
C LEU A 98 -11.40 9.13 5.15
N LEU A 99 -10.57 10.10 4.73
CA LEU A 99 -9.41 10.54 5.50
C LEU A 99 -9.84 11.15 6.85
N HIS A 100 -10.97 11.84 6.88
CA HIS A 100 -11.53 12.40 8.10
C HIS A 100 -11.89 11.31 9.12
N ILE A 101 -12.56 10.24 8.68
CA ILE A 101 -12.85 9.08 9.53
C ILE A 101 -11.56 8.46 10.10
N LEU A 102 -10.55 8.24 9.25
CA LEU A 102 -9.28 7.69 9.70
C LEU A 102 -8.59 8.59 10.71
N ALA A 103 -8.60 9.90 10.49
CA ALA A 103 -8.04 10.88 11.41
C ALA A 103 -8.81 10.93 12.74
N GLU A 104 -10.14 10.89 12.73
CA GLU A 104 -10.95 10.80 13.96
C GLU A 104 -10.62 9.55 14.76
N LYS A 105 -10.51 8.39 14.12
CA LYS A 105 -10.13 7.13 14.78
C LYS A 105 -8.72 7.19 15.36
N TYR A 106 -7.77 7.80 14.66
CA TYR A 106 -6.42 8.02 15.18
C TYR A 106 -6.41 8.94 16.40
N TRP A 107 -7.16 10.05 16.36
CA TRP A 107 -7.20 10.97 17.50
C TRP A 107 -7.94 10.40 18.72
N ALA A 108 -8.80 9.40 18.51
CA ALA A 108 -9.40 8.62 19.60
C ALA A 108 -8.43 7.58 20.19
N ASP A 109 -7.50 7.06 19.38
CA ASP A 109 -6.46 6.11 19.77
C ASP A 109 -5.17 6.38 18.99
N VAL A 110 -4.27 7.16 19.56
CA VAL A 110 -3.00 7.59 18.94
C VAL A 110 -1.97 6.45 18.78
N THR A 111 -2.28 5.25 19.25
CA THR A 111 -1.47 4.05 19.02
C THR A 111 -1.76 3.38 17.67
N LEU A 112 -2.79 3.84 16.94
CA LEU A 112 -3.09 3.38 15.59
C LEU A 112 -1.95 3.75 14.64
N THR A 113 -1.55 2.80 13.81
CA THR A 113 -0.67 3.03 12.67
C THR A 113 -1.49 2.97 11.39
N ILE A 114 -1.66 4.11 10.73
CA ILE A 114 -2.51 4.25 9.53
C ILE A 114 -1.67 4.71 8.35
N GLY A 115 -1.86 4.08 7.19
CA GLY A 115 -1.25 4.47 5.94
C GLY A 115 -2.21 4.49 4.77
N LEU A 116 -1.73 5.02 3.65
CA LEU A 116 -2.46 5.10 2.39
C LEU A 116 -1.70 4.39 1.29
N LYS A 117 -2.38 3.52 0.53
CA LYS A 117 -1.82 2.98 -0.70
C LYS A 117 -2.31 3.81 -1.89
N LEU A 118 -1.34 4.39 -2.60
CA LEU A 118 -1.55 5.37 -3.65
C LEU A 118 -1.40 4.76 -5.04
N PRO A 119 -2.09 5.32 -6.06
CA PRO A 119 -1.85 4.96 -7.45
C PRO A 119 -0.49 5.48 -7.91
N PRO A 120 0.02 5.06 -9.07
CA PRO A 120 1.15 5.73 -9.68
C PRO A 120 0.73 7.11 -10.18
N TYR A 121 1.39 8.16 -9.67
CA TYR A 121 1.25 9.52 -10.14
C TYR A 121 2.26 9.83 -11.24
N VAL A 122 1.90 10.72 -12.17
CA VAL A 122 2.66 10.94 -13.41
C VAL A 122 3.06 12.40 -13.66
N TYR A 123 2.58 13.37 -12.84
CA TYR A 123 2.98 14.77 -12.91
C TYR A 123 2.95 15.45 -11.53
N SER A 124 3.73 16.53 -11.37
CA SER A 124 4.08 17.15 -10.09
C SER A 124 2.87 17.54 -9.24
N THR A 125 1.88 18.18 -9.81
CA THR A 125 0.73 18.68 -9.02
C THR A 125 -0.09 17.59 -8.35
N GLN A 126 -0.01 16.33 -8.83
CA GLN A 126 -0.65 15.20 -8.14
C GLN A 126 0.01 14.93 -6.80
N PHE A 127 1.34 14.92 -6.75
CA PHE A 127 2.11 14.73 -5.52
C PHE A 127 1.88 15.87 -4.53
N ASP A 128 1.96 17.12 -5.02
CA ASP A 128 1.73 18.32 -4.21
C ASP A 128 0.34 18.31 -3.57
N THR A 129 -0.68 17.90 -4.32
CA THR A 129 -2.06 17.80 -3.83
C THR A 129 -2.18 16.77 -2.69
N VAL A 130 -1.51 15.64 -2.80
CA VAL A 130 -1.48 14.62 -1.74
C VAL A 130 -0.81 15.16 -0.49
N VAL A 131 0.41 15.71 -0.61
CA VAL A 131 1.17 16.22 0.53
C VAL A 131 0.42 17.35 1.23
N LYS A 132 -0.13 18.30 0.46
CA LYS A 132 -0.99 19.36 1.00
C LYS A 132 -2.23 18.82 1.70
N GLY A 133 -2.90 17.82 1.09
CA GLY A 133 -4.09 17.22 1.72
C GLY A 133 -3.77 16.47 3.01
N LEU A 134 -2.59 15.87 3.12
CA LEU A 134 -2.15 15.22 4.37
C LEU A 134 -1.81 16.23 5.46
N SER A 135 -1.20 17.38 5.12
CA SER A 135 -0.86 18.42 6.09
C SER A 135 -2.09 19.01 6.81
N GLU A 136 -3.25 18.99 6.17
CA GLU A 136 -4.51 19.46 6.78
C GLU A 136 -4.92 18.67 8.04
N TYR A 137 -4.37 17.48 8.26
CA TYR A 137 -4.67 16.61 9.39
C TYR A 137 -3.66 16.70 10.53
N THR A 138 -2.59 17.45 10.36
CA THR A 138 -1.58 17.65 11.41
C THR A 138 -2.16 18.47 12.55
N ARG A 139 -1.90 18.03 13.79
CA ARG A 139 -2.32 18.72 15.01
C ARG A 139 -1.21 18.72 16.06
N GLU A 140 -1.21 19.74 16.90
CA GLU A 140 -0.47 19.69 18.16
C GLU A 140 -1.19 18.74 19.13
N SER A 141 -0.40 17.89 19.76
CA SER A 141 -0.88 16.96 20.78
C SER A 141 -0.17 17.27 22.11
N GLU A 142 -0.95 17.53 23.17
CA GLU A 142 -0.41 17.90 24.47
C GLU A 142 0.63 16.86 24.96
N GLY A 143 1.83 17.34 25.27
CA GLY A 143 2.93 16.53 25.80
C GLY A 143 3.69 15.66 24.79
N THR A 144 3.26 15.57 23.52
CA THR A 144 3.90 14.70 22.52
C THR A 144 4.29 15.41 21.23
N GLY A 145 4.08 16.74 21.14
CA GLY A 145 4.45 17.54 19.98
C GLY A 145 3.45 17.46 18.82
N VAL A 146 3.90 17.83 17.64
CA VAL A 146 3.08 17.85 16.42
C VAL A 146 2.98 16.45 15.83
N ARG A 147 1.77 15.98 15.52
CA ARG A 147 1.52 14.65 14.95
C ARG A 147 0.60 14.71 13.74
N ASN A 148 0.78 13.73 12.86
CA ASN A 148 -0.12 13.46 11.73
C ASN A 148 -0.70 12.04 11.86
N PRO A 149 -1.99 11.82 11.57
CA PRO A 149 -2.62 10.49 11.63
C PRO A 149 -2.02 9.47 10.67
N PHE A 150 -1.41 9.93 9.58
CA PHE A 150 -0.90 9.04 8.53
C PHE A 150 0.59 8.78 8.75
N ALA A 151 0.92 7.51 9.06
CA ALA A 151 2.27 7.08 9.38
C ALA A 151 3.06 6.64 8.15
N PHE A 152 2.39 6.20 7.08
CA PHE A 152 3.09 5.72 5.88
C PHE A 152 2.28 5.88 4.58
N LEU A 153 3.02 5.94 3.45
CA LEU A 153 2.48 5.89 2.10
C LEU A 153 3.03 4.67 1.38
N THR A 154 2.15 3.85 0.80
CA THR A 154 2.55 2.73 -0.05
C THR A 154 2.51 3.16 -1.51
N CYS A 155 3.66 3.21 -2.14
CA CYS A 155 3.88 3.63 -3.52
C CYS A 155 4.53 2.50 -4.33
N THR A 156 3.81 1.88 -5.29
CA THR A 156 2.52 2.29 -5.87
C THR A 156 1.57 1.10 -6.02
N ASN A 157 0.30 1.37 -6.27
CA ASN A 157 -0.63 0.39 -6.82
C ASN A 157 -0.28 0.07 -8.29
N THR A 158 -1.02 -0.83 -8.92
CA THR A 158 -0.87 -1.15 -10.35
C THR A 158 -1.27 0.04 -11.23
N LEU A 159 -0.64 0.16 -12.41
CA LEU A 159 -1.03 1.15 -13.41
C LEU A 159 -2.25 0.65 -14.18
N GLY A 160 -3.38 1.29 -13.96
CA GLY A 160 -4.65 0.96 -14.62
C GLY A 160 -4.67 1.24 -16.12
N THR A 161 -5.73 0.79 -16.78
CA THR A 161 -5.99 1.02 -18.22
C THR A 161 -4.85 0.51 -19.14
N SER A 162 -4.14 -0.52 -18.67
CA SER A 162 -3.10 -1.19 -19.45
C SER A 162 -3.68 -2.39 -20.20
N LEU A 163 -3.17 -2.66 -21.39
CA LEU A 163 -3.65 -3.74 -22.25
C LEU A 163 -2.47 -4.54 -22.81
N TYR A 164 -2.58 -5.87 -22.78
CA TYR A 164 -1.74 -6.77 -23.55
C TYR A 164 -2.59 -7.62 -24.50
N PHE A 165 -2.03 -7.90 -25.66
CA PHE A 165 -2.55 -8.92 -26.54
C PHE A 165 -2.11 -10.30 -26.07
N SER A 166 -2.87 -11.34 -26.43
CA SER A 166 -2.58 -12.72 -26.05
C SER A 166 -1.21 -13.20 -26.54
N ASP A 167 -0.76 -12.76 -27.74
CA ASP A 167 0.53 -13.09 -28.34
C ASP A 167 1.72 -12.46 -27.60
N GLN A 168 1.53 -11.34 -26.90
CA GLN A 168 2.58 -10.71 -26.10
C GLN A 168 2.91 -11.50 -24.81
N ILE A 169 2.03 -12.42 -24.38
CA ILE A 169 2.20 -13.17 -23.13
C ILE A 169 2.65 -14.61 -23.39
N ASN A 170 2.12 -15.21 -24.45
CA ASN A 170 2.41 -16.59 -24.82
C ASN A 170 3.27 -16.58 -26.07
N GLU A 171 4.60 -16.72 -25.91
CA GLU A 171 5.51 -16.84 -27.06
C GLU A 171 5.00 -17.95 -27.99
N GLY A 172 4.34 -17.56 -29.09
CA GLY A 172 3.97 -18.44 -30.19
C GLY A 172 2.68 -19.27 -30.04
N GLN A 173 1.90 -19.11 -28.97
CA GLN A 173 0.59 -19.78 -28.84
C GLN A 173 -0.51 -18.75 -28.66
N SER A 174 -1.14 -18.35 -29.76
CA SER A 174 -2.45 -17.69 -29.69
C SER A 174 -3.46 -18.69 -29.15
N ASN A 175 -3.86 -18.54 -27.91
CA ASN A 175 -4.95 -19.34 -27.35
C ASN A 175 -6.27 -18.74 -27.85
N ALA A 176 -6.71 -19.19 -29.02
CA ALA A 176 -7.91 -18.68 -29.70
C ALA A 176 -9.17 -18.73 -28.83
N ALA A 177 -9.17 -19.53 -27.76
CA ALA A 177 -10.26 -19.64 -26.81
C ALA A 177 -10.39 -18.42 -25.87
N LEU A 178 -9.32 -17.60 -25.69
CA LEU A 178 -9.32 -16.44 -24.78
C LEU A 178 -9.60 -15.10 -25.51
N GLY A 179 -9.77 -15.10 -26.82
CA GLY A 179 -9.90 -13.89 -27.61
C GLY A 179 -8.55 -13.19 -27.87
N PRO A 180 -8.56 -11.97 -28.47
CA PRO A 180 -7.34 -11.27 -28.85
C PRO A 180 -6.57 -10.67 -27.67
N TYR A 181 -7.20 -10.50 -26.53
CA TYR A 181 -6.61 -9.83 -25.38
C TYR A 181 -6.19 -10.79 -24.27
N ALA A 182 -5.18 -10.40 -23.50
CA ALA A 182 -4.65 -11.18 -22.40
C ALA A 182 -5.57 -11.32 -21.20
N LEU A 183 -6.56 -10.43 -21.08
CA LEU A 183 -7.59 -10.46 -20.03
C LEU A 183 -8.98 -10.44 -20.67
N PRO A 184 -9.96 -11.12 -20.06
CA PRO A 184 -11.37 -11.05 -20.50
C PRO A 184 -11.94 -9.62 -20.47
N THR A 185 -11.42 -8.75 -19.61
CA THR A 185 -11.79 -7.34 -19.49
C THR A 185 -11.09 -6.43 -20.49
N ALA A 186 -10.23 -6.96 -21.36
CA ALA A 186 -9.28 -6.30 -22.25
C ALA A 186 -8.24 -5.46 -21.49
N VAL A 187 -8.64 -4.53 -20.63
CA VAL A 187 -7.75 -3.69 -19.83
C VAL A 187 -7.66 -4.17 -18.39
N GLY A 188 -6.51 -3.91 -17.76
CA GLY A 188 -6.23 -4.26 -16.38
C GLY A 188 -5.16 -3.39 -15.74
N GLY A 189 -4.75 -3.77 -14.54
CA GLY A 189 -3.66 -3.14 -13.82
C GLY A 189 -2.31 -3.78 -14.18
N LEU A 190 -1.40 -2.98 -14.73
CA LEU A 190 -0.03 -3.37 -15.03
C LEU A 190 0.82 -3.38 -13.75
N ALA A 191 1.55 -4.46 -13.54
CA ALA A 191 2.43 -4.65 -12.38
C ALA A 191 3.74 -5.37 -12.77
N GLY A 192 4.63 -5.52 -11.79
CA GLY A 192 5.93 -6.15 -11.99
C GLY A 192 6.94 -5.19 -12.60
N GLU A 193 7.94 -5.69 -13.30
CA GLU A 193 9.11 -4.93 -13.78
C GLU A 193 8.73 -3.74 -14.68
N HIS A 194 7.64 -3.86 -15.44
CA HIS A 194 7.21 -2.78 -16.32
C HIS A 194 6.80 -1.49 -15.61
N ILE A 195 6.46 -1.54 -14.32
CA ILE A 195 6.16 -0.32 -13.54
C ILE A 195 7.31 0.08 -12.61
N HIS A 196 8.44 -0.62 -12.60
CA HIS A 196 9.50 -0.38 -11.62
C HIS A 196 10.05 1.06 -11.69
N ALA A 197 10.34 1.55 -12.87
CA ALA A 197 10.85 2.91 -13.06
C ALA A 197 9.83 3.97 -12.57
N LEU A 198 8.55 3.77 -12.86
CA LEU A 198 7.47 4.65 -12.41
C LEU A 198 7.34 4.61 -10.89
N SER A 199 7.39 3.43 -10.28
CA SER A 199 7.33 3.27 -8.84
C SER A 199 8.52 3.90 -8.13
N LEU A 200 9.74 3.73 -8.66
CA LEU A 200 10.94 4.42 -8.14
C LEU A 200 10.78 5.94 -8.17
N GLY A 201 10.27 6.50 -9.28
CA GLY A 201 10.00 7.94 -9.42
C GLY A 201 8.99 8.43 -8.39
N ASN A 202 7.91 7.66 -8.14
CA ASN A 202 6.91 8.00 -7.14
C ASN A 202 7.48 7.99 -5.71
N VAL A 203 8.23 6.94 -5.35
CA VAL A 203 8.90 6.86 -4.03
C VAL A 203 9.86 8.04 -3.84
N TYR A 204 10.71 8.30 -4.84
CA TYR A 204 11.66 9.42 -4.80
C TYR A 204 10.95 10.77 -4.60
N THR A 205 9.93 11.05 -5.39
CA THR A 205 9.23 12.34 -5.36
C THR A 205 8.55 12.57 -4.01
N PHE A 206 7.81 11.59 -3.48
CA PHE A 206 7.22 11.70 -2.15
C PHE A 206 8.30 11.86 -1.08
N LYS A 207 9.40 11.10 -1.15
CA LYS A 207 10.49 11.24 -0.17
C LYS A 207 11.07 12.65 -0.16
N GLN A 208 11.30 13.26 -1.33
CA GLN A 208 11.80 14.62 -1.40
C GLN A 208 10.80 15.63 -0.80
N LEU A 209 9.52 15.56 -1.20
CA LEU A 209 8.49 16.47 -0.73
C LEU A 209 8.27 16.36 0.79
N LEU A 210 8.18 15.15 1.31
CA LEU A 210 7.96 14.92 2.74
C LEU A 210 9.18 15.35 3.55
N SER A 211 10.40 14.97 3.14
CA SER A 211 11.63 15.27 3.91
C SER A 211 11.94 16.77 3.99
N SER A 212 11.54 17.56 3.00
CA SER A 212 11.76 19.00 2.95
C SER A 212 10.56 19.84 3.41
N HIS A 213 9.47 19.18 3.82
CA HIS A 213 8.25 19.88 4.21
C HIS A 213 8.45 20.70 5.49
N GLU A 214 7.81 21.88 5.58
CA GLU A 214 7.87 22.75 6.77
C GLU A 214 7.24 22.08 8.01
N ASP A 215 6.13 21.35 7.80
CA ASP A 215 5.48 20.56 8.83
C ASP A 215 6.34 19.34 9.21
N VAL A 216 6.84 19.33 10.44
CA VAL A 216 7.73 18.27 10.94
C VAL A 216 7.04 16.91 11.01
N ALA A 217 5.72 16.86 11.27
CA ALA A 217 4.98 15.61 11.35
C ALA A 217 4.88 14.90 9.98
N LEU A 218 4.93 15.65 8.87
CA LEU A 218 4.98 15.04 7.54
C LEU A 218 6.34 14.42 7.22
N ARG A 219 7.43 14.91 7.83
CA ARG A 219 8.78 14.33 7.64
C ARG A 219 8.89 12.92 8.22
N ASP A 220 8.05 12.59 9.19
CA ASP A 220 8.01 11.28 9.86
C ASP A 220 7.26 10.22 9.05
N ILE A 221 6.48 10.63 8.03
CA ILE A 221 5.74 9.71 7.17
C ILE A 221 6.72 8.81 6.41
N GLN A 222 6.58 7.49 6.63
CA GLN A 222 7.43 6.49 6.00
C GLN A 222 6.90 6.12 4.61
N ILE A 223 7.79 5.63 3.73
CA ILE A 223 7.38 5.18 2.40
C ILE A 223 7.64 3.69 2.27
N ILE A 224 6.58 2.96 1.89
CA ILE A 224 6.65 1.57 1.48
C ILE A 224 6.74 1.55 -0.04
N GLY A 225 7.90 1.15 -0.58
CA GLY A 225 8.13 1.08 -2.02
C GLY A 225 7.62 -0.25 -2.60
N VAL A 226 6.69 -0.20 -3.55
CA VAL A 226 6.12 -1.38 -4.22
C VAL A 226 6.04 -1.11 -5.72
N GLY A 227 6.43 -2.10 -6.51
CA GLY A 227 6.34 -2.08 -7.98
C GLY A 227 7.63 -2.56 -8.62
N GLY A 228 7.56 -3.72 -9.27
CA GLY A 228 8.66 -4.32 -10.01
C GLY A 228 9.83 -4.80 -9.18
N VAL A 229 9.63 -5.05 -7.90
CA VAL A 229 10.65 -5.62 -7.01
C VAL A 229 10.70 -7.12 -7.24
N THR A 230 11.66 -7.56 -8.07
CA THR A 230 11.82 -8.96 -8.50
C THR A 230 13.21 -9.50 -8.23
N SER A 231 14.13 -8.69 -7.73
CA SER A 231 15.51 -9.07 -7.36
C SER A 231 16.02 -8.23 -6.18
N SER A 232 17.15 -8.63 -5.60
CA SER A 232 17.86 -7.88 -4.54
C SER A 232 18.27 -6.48 -5.00
N GLU A 233 18.72 -6.32 -6.25
CA GLU A 233 19.08 -5.01 -6.81
C GLU A 233 17.85 -4.09 -6.94
N ALA A 234 16.66 -4.66 -7.19
CA ALA A 234 15.43 -3.89 -7.20
C ALA A 234 15.05 -3.43 -5.79
N VAL A 235 15.30 -4.25 -4.76
CA VAL A 235 15.17 -3.84 -3.35
C VAL A 235 16.12 -2.67 -3.03
N ASP A 236 17.38 -2.77 -3.44
CA ASP A 236 18.39 -1.75 -3.21
C ASP A 236 18.03 -0.42 -3.91
N ARG A 237 17.52 -0.49 -5.15
CA ARG A 237 17.04 0.71 -5.84
C ARG A 237 15.90 1.39 -5.08
N MET A 238 14.91 0.62 -4.60
CA MET A 238 13.79 1.17 -3.80
C MET A 238 14.29 1.85 -2.52
N ARG A 239 15.23 1.23 -1.81
CA ARG A 239 15.83 1.82 -0.60
C ARG A 239 16.59 3.10 -0.90
N ARG A 240 17.41 3.11 -1.95
CA ARG A 240 18.18 4.29 -2.35
C ARG A 240 17.33 5.48 -2.75
N VAL A 241 16.13 5.28 -3.28
CA VAL A 241 15.20 6.37 -3.59
C VAL A 241 14.35 6.79 -2.38
N GLY A 242 14.50 6.13 -1.21
CA GLY A 242 13.93 6.57 0.05
C GLY A 242 12.82 5.69 0.62
N ALA A 243 12.60 4.49 0.08
CA ALA A 243 11.68 3.54 0.71
C ALA A 243 12.26 3.00 2.02
N SER A 244 11.50 3.12 3.11
CA SER A 244 11.83 2.54 4.43
C SER A 244 11.54 1.04 4.46
N VAL A 245 10.48 0.63 3.77
CA VAL A 245 10.06 -0.77 3.61
C VAL A 245 9.87 -1.06 2.13
N VAL A 246 10.17 -2.27 1.70
CA VAL A 246 10.03 -2.69 0.31
C VAL A 246 9.08 -3.88 0.22
N GLY A 247 8.08 -3.77 -0.64
CA GLY A 247 7.07 -4.80 -0.89
C GLY A 247 7.16 -5.39 -2.30
N SER A 248 6.76 -6.65 -2.44
CA SER A 248 6.69 -7.35 -3.71
C SER A 248 5.40 -8.16 -3.82
N ALA A 249 4.65 -7.97 -4.89
CA ALA A 249 3.41 -8.71 -5.15
C ALA A 249 3.58 -9.73 -6.30
N THR A 250 3.99 -9.29 -7.49
CA THR A 250 4.10 -10.14 -8.68
C THR A 250 5.07 -11.31 -8.47
N LEU A 251 6.24 -11.05 -7.88
CA LEU A 251 7.22 -12.10 -7.59
C LEU A 251 6.66 -13.07 -6.56
N PHE A 252 6.05 -12.57 -5.48
CA PHE A 252 5.44 -13.40 -4.44
C PHE A 252 4.33 -14.29 -5.01
N GLY A 253 3.45 -13.74 -5.85
CA GLY A 253 2.41 -14.51 -6.54
C GLY A 253 2.95 -15.62 -7.43
N ARG A 254 4.15 -15.46 -8.00
CA ARG A 254 4.79 -16.45 -8.87
C ARG A 254 5.69 -17.46 -8.15
N ARG A 255 6.32 -17.07 -7.06
CA ARG A 255 7.36 -17.84 -6.36
C ARG A 255 6.98 -18.25 -4.94
N GLY A 256 5.83 -17.76 -4.43
CA GLY A 256 5.43 -18.00 -3.05
C GLY A 256 6.52 -17.51 -2.09
N VAL A 257 6.72 -18.23 -1.00
CA VAL A 257 7.71 -17.90 0.05
C VAL A 257 9.17 -17.85 -0.44
N LYS A 258 9.50 -18.52 -1.56
CA LYS A 258 10.83 -18.42 -2.17
C LYS A 258 11.18 -17.01 -2.62
N ALA A 259 10.20 -16.14 -2.81
CA ALA A 259 10.43 -14.73 -3.11
C ALA A 259 11.29 -14.04 -2.03
N PHE A 260 11.14 -14.42 -0.77
CA PHE A 260 11.93 -13.83 0.33
C PHE A 260 13.42 -14.16 0.19
N GLU A 261 13.75 -15.41 -0.18
CA GLU A 261 15.14 -15.83 -0.43
C GLU A 261 15.74 -15.05 -1.61
N MET A 262 14.97 -14.84 -2.68
CA MET A 262 15.39 -14.10 -3.86
C MET A 262 15.59 -12.60 -3.61
N LEU A 263 14.86 -12.04 -2.64
CA LEU A 263 14.90 -10.61 -2.30
C LEU A 263 15.86 -10.32 -1.14
N SER A 264 16.30 -11.35 -0.41
CA SER A 264 17.30 -11.16 0.65
C SER A 264 18.61 -10.64 0.03
N VAL A 265 19.02 -9.47 0.49
CA VAL A 265 20.35 -8.94 0.17
C VAL A 265 21.35 -9.90 0.77
N GLN A 266 22.17 -10.55 -0.05
CA GLN A 266 23.34 -11.23 0.46
C GLN A 266 24.25 -10.15 1.05
N THR A 267 24.23 -9.98 2.36
CA THR A 267 25.28 -9.26 3.06
C THR A 267 26.55 -10.09 2.83
N ASN A 268 27.32 -9.73 1.82
CA ASN A 268 28.70 -10.15 1.74
C ASN A 268 29.38 -9.53 2.95
N VAL A 269 29.41 -10.26 4.05
CA VAL A 269 30.40 -10.04 5.11
C VAL A 269 31.72 -10.37 4.43
N GLN A 270 32.42 -9.36 3.94
CA GLN A 270 33.84 -9.47 3.64
C GLN A 270 34.50 -9.57 4.99
N ASP A 271 34.98 -10.78 5.33
CA ASP A 271 35.91 -11.04 6.43
C ASP A 271 37.20 -10.25 6.25
#